data_aa317035dfe1056b1109736e28b6bb33
#
_entry.id   aa317035dfe1056b1109736e28b6bb33
#
_cell.length_a   1.000
_cell.length_b   1.000
_cell.length_c   1.000
_cell.angle_alpha   90.00
_cell.angle_beta   90.00
_cell.angle_gamma   90.00
#
_symmetry.space_group_name_H-M   'P 1'
#
loop_
_entity.id
_entity.type
_entity.pdbx_description
1 polymer ?
#
loop_
_entity_poly.entity_id
_entity_poly.type
_entity_poly.pdbx_seq_one_letter_code
_entity_poly.pdbx_strand_id
1 'polypeptide(L)'
;MRRAAFAVAAGAMAVSLAACGSAKESGGDSSKSSSSSAKKGDDIKVGLLLPENQTARYEKFDRPLIEKKIAELTNNKGKVVYANAKQDASLQNQQVDTMITNKVDVLIVDAVDAAAIKNSVQKAKDAGIPVVAYDRLAQGPIDAYTSFDNVTVGKTQGEALLKALGSKAKSGKIVMMNGSSTDPNAAQFKKGAHEVLDGKVNIGKEYDTKEWKPENANSNMEGAISALGKKNIIGVYSANDGMAGGIITALKAAGIKVPVTGQDAELAGVQRIVAGEQYMSVYKPYAPEAAAAAEMAVDLAQGKSLDSVAKDKVDSPTTKQVPSVLVPVTALTQDNIKDTVIKDGVYTLDQICTGQYKAACDKIGLK
;
A
#
# COMPACT_ATOMS: atom_id res chain seq x y z
N MET A 1 -8.71 66.86 -33.82
CA MET A 1 -9.78 67.84 -33.87
C MET A 1 -10.88 67.39 -32.91
N ARG A 2 -11.30 68.38 -32.00
CA ARG A 2 -12.49 68.40 -31.11
C ARG A 2 -12.56 67.30 -30.04
N ARG A 3 -12.25 67.47 -28.74
CA ARG A 3 -12.72 68.39 -27.67
C ARG A 3 -14.24 68.40 -27.43
N ALA A 4 -14.62 67.90 -26.22
CA ALA A 4 -15.55 68.46 -25.22
C ALA A 4 -15.86 67.35 -24.22
N ALA A 5 -15.68 67.34 -22.94
CA ALA A 5 -15.77 68.20 -21.77
C ALA A 5 -17.19 68.32 -21.16
N PHE A 6 -17.20 68.17 -19.83
CA PHE A 6 -18.20 68.52 -18.79
C PHE A 6 -19.37 67.52 -18.56
N ALA A 7 -19.86 67.26 -17.34
CA ALA A 7 -19.88 68.06 -16.11
C ALA A 7 -20.09 67.16 -14.86
N VAL A 8 -19.71 67.74 -13.74
CA VAL A 8 -19.86 67.39 -12.32
C VAL A 8 -21.33 67.55 -11.85
N ALA A 9 -21.75 66.70 -10.90
CA ALA A 9 -22.76 67.10 -9.91
C ALA A 9 -22.48 66.39 -8.57
N ALA A 10 -22.17 67.22 -7.59
CA ALA A 10 -22.03 66.88 -6.18
C ALA A 10 -23.41 66.99 -5.49
N GLY A 11 -23.66 66.15 -4.51
CA GLY A 11 -24.83 66.30 -3.61
C GLY A 11 -24.47 65.67 -2.27
N ALA A 12 -24.35 66.56 -1.27
CA ALA A 12 -23.96 66.26 0.11
C ALA A 12 -25.20 66.16 1.04
N MET A 13 -24.91 65.71 2.27
CA MET A 13 -25.71 65.78 3.53
C MET A 13 -26.68 64.66 3.78
N ALA A 14 -26.78 64.08 4.99
CA ALA A 14 -26.59 64.63 6.32
C ALA A 14 -26.28 63.58 7.38
N VAL A 15 -25.63 64.05 8.40
CA VAL A 15 -25.21 63.52 9.69
C VAL A 15 -26.42 63.22 10.61
N SER A 16 -26.32 62.17 11.41
CA SER A 16 -26.89 62.13 12.76
C SER A 16 -26.00 61.37 13.74
N LEU A 17 -25.44 62.13 14.69
CA LEU A 17 -24.77 61.65 15.90
C LEU A 17 -25.81 61.30 16.99
N ALA A 18 -25.53 60.26 17.76
CA ALA A 18 -25.75 60.19 19.22
C ALA A 18 -24.88 59.04 19.73
N ALA A 19 -23.83 59.18 20.40
CA ALA A 19 -23.45 59.70 21.70
C ALA A 19 -23.53 58.65 22.80
N CYS A 20 -22.32 58.36 23.36
CA CYS A 20 -21.93 58.10 24.74
C CYS A 20 -22.06 56.72 25.35
N GLY A 21 -20.91 56.21 25.79
CA GLY A 21 -20.85 55.40 26.98
C GLY A 21 -19.56 54.60 27.23
N SER A 22 -18.52 55.23 27.80
CA SER A 22 -17.54 54.70 28.74
C SER A 22 -16.56 53.62 28.33
N ALA A 23 -15.30 54.02 28.35
CA ALA A 23 -14.08 53.22 28.36
C ALA A 23 -14.00 52.23 29.54
N LYS A 24 -13.46 51.01 29.23
CA LYS A 24 -12.66 50.26 30.19
C LYS A 24 -11.62 49.47 29.37
N GLU A 25 -10.36 49.82 29.54
CA GLU A 25 -9.23 49.04 29.08
C GLU A 25 -9.21 47.66 29.76
N SER A 26 -8.99 46.60 29.00
CA SER A 26 -8.35 45.38 29.50
C SER A 26 -7.91 44.50 28.29
N GLY A 27 -6.62 44.23 28.23
CA GLY A 27 -5.99 42.99 27.83
C GLY A 27 -6.19 42.49 26.39
N GLY A 28 -5.16 42.62 25.57
CA GLY A 28 -5.08 41.92 24.30
C GLY A 28 -5.15 40.40 24.48
N ASP A 29 -6.10 39.81 23.81
CA ASP A 29 -6.08 38.38 23.53
C ASP A 29 -6.14 38.17 22.02
N SER A 30 -5.00 37.73 21.52
CA SER A 30 -4.85 37.36 20.12
C SER A 30 -5.64 36.10 19.86
N SER A 31 -6.92 36.22 19.53
CA SER A 31 -7.71 35.13 19.05
C SER A 31 -7.10 34.59 17.76
N LYS A 32 -6.27 33.56 17.88
CA LYS A 32 -6.00 32.66 16.77
C LYS A 32 -7.34 32.16 16.28
N SER A 33 -7.79 32.64 15.16
CA SER A 33 -8.89 32.08 14.41
C SER A 33 -8.49 30.67 14.00
N SER A 34 -8.80 29.68 14.84
CA SER A 34 -8.84 28.30 14.43
C SER A 34 -10.06 28.19 13.49
N SER A 35 -9.81 28.14 12.18
CA SER A 35 -10.83 27.74 11.23
C SER A 35 -11.19 26.29 11.55
N SER A 36 -12.22 26.10 12.37
CA SER A 36 -12.87 24.80 12.47
C SER A 36 -13.46 24.52 11.09
N SER A 37 -12.82 23.66 10.31
CA SER A 37 -13.43 23.10 9.11
C SER A 37 -14.78 22.50 9.54
N ALA A 38 -15.87 22.96 8.93
CA ALA A 38 -17.19 22.42 9.19
C ALA A 38 -17.14 20.92 8.95
N LYS A 39 -17.63 20.12 9.93
CA LYS A 39 -17.70 18.66 9.79
C LYS A 39 -18.51 18.34 8.55
N LYS A 40 -17.93 17.52 7.66
CA LYS A 40 -18.62 17.05 6.45
C LYS A 40 -19.70 16.02 6.81
N GLY A 41 -20.73 15.95 5.99
CA GLY A 41 -21.72 14.87 6.04
C GLY A 41 -21.26 13.64 5.27
N ASP A 42 -22.20 12.91 4.70
CA ASP A 42 -21.90 11.70 3.89
C ASP A 42 -21.44 12.03 2.45
N ASP A 43 -21.58 13.27 1.99
CA ASP A 43 -21.27 13.75 0.63
C ASP A 43 -19.78 14.09 0.44
N ILE A 44 -18.92 13.30 1.07
CA ILE A 44 -17.47 13.48 1.02
C ILE A 44 -16.87 13.08 -0.33
N LYS A 45 -15.75 13.68 -0.68
CA LYS A 45 -14.94 13.35 -1.84
C LYS A 45 -13.60 12.79 -1.40
N VAL A 46 -13.34 11.53 -1.70
CA VAL A 46 -12.11 10.82 -1.35
C VAL A 46 -11.19 10.74 -2.56
N GLY A 47 -9.97 11.23 -2.47
CA GLY A 47 -8.93 10.95 -3.45
C GLY A 47 -8.28 9.60 -3.15
N LEU A 48 -8.24 8.70 -4.14
CA LEU A 48 -7.58 7.40 -4.03
C LEU A 48 -6.43 7.34 -5.03
N LEU A 49 -5.20 7.28 -4.52
CA LEU A 49 -3.98 7.21 -5.33
C LEU A 49 -3.27 5.88 -5.11
N LEU A 50 -3.23 5.03 -6.15
CA LEU A 50 -2.53 3.75 -6.12
C LEU A 50 -1.23 3.81 -6.92
N PRO A 51 -0.20 3.01 -6.55
CA PRO A 51 1.17 3.25 -7.00
C PRO A 51 1.43 2.71 -8.41
N GLU A 52 0.85 1.54 -8.77
CA GLU A 52 1.21 0.84 -10.00
C GLU A 52 0.18 -0.24 -10.33
N ASN A 53 0.36 -0.92 -11.46
CA ASN A 53 -0.57 -1.94 -11.96
C ASN A 53 0.13 -3.26 -12.35
N GLN A 54 1.40 -3.45 -11.96
CA GLN A 54 2.12 -4.71 -12.17
C GLN A 54 1.69 -5.77 -11.14
N THR A 55 1.55 -5.35 -9.87
CA THR A 55 1.02 -6.18 -8.81
C THR A 55 -0.50 -6.22 -8.91
N ALA A 56 -1.05 -7.39 -9.14
CA ALA A 56 -2.46 -7.56 -9.51
C ALA A 56 -3.46 -7.08 -8.44
N ARG A 57 -3.03 -7.02 -7.17
CA ARG A 57 -3.92 -6.67 -6.05
C ARG A 57 -4.58 -5.29 -6.21
N TYR A 58 -3.83 -4.28 -6.62
CA TYR A 58 -4.26 -2.88 -6.59
C TYR A 58 -5.53 -2.61 -7.39
N GLU A 59 -5.56 -3.02 -8.65
CA GLU A 59 -6.73 -2.82 -9.52
C GLU A 59 -7.82 -3.87 -9.28
N LYS A 60 -7.43 -5.10 -8.92
CA LYS A 60 -8.36 -6.22 -8.81
C LYS A 60 -9.11 -6.26 -7.48
N PHE A 61 -8.45 -5.84 -6.40
CA PHE A 61 -8.97 -5.95 -5.04
C PHE A 61 -9.02 -4.62 -4.32
N ASP A 62 -7.88 -3.95 -4.11
CA ASP A 62 -7.78 -2.79 -3.24
C ASP A 62 -8.73 -1.68 -3.66
N ARG A 63 -8.67 -1.26 -4.91
CA ARG A 63 -9.56 -0.21 -5.45
C ARG A 63 -11.04 -0.54 -5.28
N PRO A 64 -11.58 -1.66 -5.81
CA PRO A 64 -13.01 -1.94 -5.70
C PRO A 64 -13.48 -2.17 -4.26
N LEU A 65 -12.62 -2.71 -3.37
CA LEU A 65 -12.94 -2.89 -1.97
C LEU A 65 -13.02 -1.54 -1.23
N ILE A 66 -12.08 -0.62 -1.47
CA ILE A 66 -12.09 0.73 -0.90
C ILE A 66 -13.30 1.50 -1.42
N GLU A 67 -13.55 1.51 -2.74
CA GLU A 67 -14.70 2.19 -3.35
C GLU A 67 -16.03 1.69 -2.78
N LYS A 68 -16.19 0.37 -2.67
CA LYS A 68 -17.37 -0.26 -2.07
C LYS A 68 -17.56 0.14 -0.62
N LYS A 69 -16.49 0.08 0.19
CA LYS A 69 -16.58 0.39 1.61
C LYS A 69 -16.91 1.87 1.86
N ILE A 70 -16.33 2.78 1.07
CA ILE A 70 -16.69 4.21 1.12
C ILE A 70 -18.18 4.42 0.78
N ALA A 71 -18.68 3.75 -0.26
CA ALA A 71 -20.10 3.83 -0.62
C ALA A 71 -21.01 3.34 0.53
N GLU A 72 -20.66 2.23 1.17
CA GLU A 72 -21.37 1.70 2.34
C GLU A 72 -21.39 2.71 3.50
N LEU A 73 -20.23 3.25 3.88
CA LEU A 73 -20.08 4.17 5.01
C LEU A 73 -20.76 5.54 4.81
N THR A 74 -20.99 5.92 3.56
CA THR A 74 -21.55 7.23 3.20
C THR A 74 -22.96 7.14 2.60
N ASN A 75 -23.65 6.02 2.77
CA ASN A 75 -24.98 5.81 2.18
C ASN A 75 -25.02 6.13 0.67
N ASN A 76 -23.98 5.74 -0.07
CA ASN A 76 -23.75 5.99 -1.50
C ASN A 76 -23.67 7.47 -1.90
N LYS A 77 -23.42 8.40 -0.97
CA LYS A 77 -23.25 9.83 -1.27
C LYS A 77 -21.78 10.22 -1.48
N GLY A 78 -20.85 9.49 -0.86
CA GLY A 78 -19.42 9.69 -1.02
C GLY A 78 -18.96 9.39 -2.45
N LYS A 79 -17.95 10.14 -2.92
CA LYS A 79 -17.39 9.98 -4.26
C LYS A 79 -15.90 9.69 -4.16
N VAL A 80 -15.43 8.72 -4.92
CA VAL A 80 -14.00 8.42 -5.05
C VAL A 80 -13.47 9.03 -6.35
N VAL A 81 -12.40 9.81 -6.23
CA VAL A 81 -11.61 10.32 -7.36
C VAL A 81 -10.34 9.48 -7.41
N TYR A 82 -10.27 8.60 -8.37
CA TYR A 82 -9.19 7.62 -8.50
C TYR A 82 -8.10 8.04 -9.48
N ALA A 83 -6.84 7.75 -9.17
CA ALA A 83 -5.73 7.78 -10.11
C ALA A 83 -4.68 6.70 -9.77
N ASN A 84 -3.97 6.21 -10.80
CA ASN A 84 -2.87 5.26 -10.67
C ASN A 84 -1.60 5.89 -11.23
N ALA A 85 -0.52 5.82 -10.47
CA ALA A 85 0.75 6.45 -10.81
C ALA A 85 1.60 5.65 -11.80
N LYS A 86 1.22 4.42 -12.12
CA LYS A 86 1.93 3.54 -13.08
C LYS A 86 3.43 3.43 -12.78
N GLN A 87 3.77 3.37 -11.51
CA GLN A 87 5.14 3.30 -10.99
C GLN A 87 5.98 4.58 -11.23
N ASP A 88 5.35 5.70 -11.55
CA ASP A 88 6.00 7.01 -11.72
C ASP A 88 5.72 7.92 -10.51
N ALA A 89 6.75 8.14 -9.68
CA ALA A 89 6.65 9.00 -8.50
C ALA A 89 6.36 10.48 -8.86
N SER A 90 6.85 10.96 -10.00
CA SER A 90 6.59 12.34 -10.45
C SER A 90 5.14 12.50 -10.87
N LEU A 91 4.58 11.50 -11.58
CA LEU A 91 3.16 11.46 -11.92
C LEU A 91 2.31 11.42 -10.65
N GLN A 92 2.70 10.63 -9.63
CA GLN A 92 1.95 10.57 -8.37
C GLN A 92 1.93 11.93 -7.64
N ASN A 93 3.05 12.65 -7.62
CA ASN A 93 3.10 14.01 -7.07
C ASN A 93 2.14 14.97 -7.79
N GLN A 94 2.06 14.91 -9.13
CA GLN A 94 1.10 15.70 -9.92
C GLN A 94 -0.35 15.28 -9.66
N GLN A 95 -0.58 14.00 -9.41
CA GLN A 95 -1.92 13.49 -9.04
C GLN A 95 -2.35 14.05 -7.68
N VAL A 96 -1.46 14.17 -6.69
CA VAL A 96 -1.78 14.84 -5.41
C VAL A 96 -2.15 16.30 -5.65
N ASP A 97 -1.38 17.05 -6.45
CA ASP A 97 -1.71 18.45 -6.80
C ASP A 97 -3.09 18.54 -7.49
N THR A 98 -3.43 17.56 -8.32
CA THR A 98 -4.75 17.45 -8.96
C THR A 98 -5.86 17.18 -7.93
N MET A 99 -5.64 16.32 -6.95
CA MET A 99 -6.62 16.04 -5.88
C MET A 99 -6.87 17.29 -5.01
N ILE A 100 -5.81 18.05 -4.70
CA ILE A 100 -5.92 19.33 -3.98
C ILE A 100 -6.79 20.32 -4.80
N THR A 101 -6.50 20.45 -6.09
CA THR A 101 -7.26 21.32 -7.01
C THR A 101 -8.73 20.89 -7.11
N ASN A 102 -9.00 19.59 -7.12
CA ASN A 102 -10.35 19.01 -7.13
C ASN A 102 -11.06 19.13 -5.78
N LYS A 103 -10.39 19.67 -4.76
CA LYS A 103 -10.93 19.86 -3.40
C LYS A 103 -11.49 18.56 -2.83
N VAL A 104 -10.69 17.49 -2.85
CA VAL A 104 -11.04 16.27 -2.13
C VAL A 104 -11.03 16.54 -0.62
N ASP A 105 -11.86 15.84 0.13
CA ASP A 105 -12.01 16.02 1.58
C ASP A 105 -10.97 15.21 2.37
N VAL A 106 -10.41 14.17 1.76
CA VAL A 106 -9.38 13.28 2.31
C VAL A 106 -8.64 12.58 1.18
N LEU A 107 -7.37 12.23 1.42
CA LEU A 107 -6.57 11.40 0.51
C LEU A 107 -6.30 10.03 1.13
N ILE A 108 -6.42 8.98 0.33
CA ILE A 108 -5.84 7.66 0.57
C ILE A 108 -4.70 7.51 -0.44
N VAL A 109 -3.47 7.32 0.05
CA VAL A 109 -2.26 7.29 -0.79
C VAL A 109 -1.44 6.04 -0.51
N ASP A 110 -1.27 5.21 -1.54
CA ASP A 110 -0.23 4.18 -1.58
C ASP A 110 0.95 4.73 -2.40
N ALA A 111 2.08 4.98 -1.75
CA ALA A 111 3.17 5.72 -2.34
C ALA A 111 4.02 4.87 -3.29
N VAL A 112 4.29 5.35 -4.52
CA VAL A 112 5.31 4.77 -5.41
C VAL A 112 6.69 4.82 -4.77
N ASP A 113 7.02 5.98 -4.20
CA ASP A 113 8.23 6.25 -3.44
C ASP A 113 7.85 7.00 -2.17
N ALA A 114 8.05 6.33 -1.05
CA ALA A 114 7.64 6.85 0.25
C ALA A 114 8.35 8.16 0.65
N ALA A 115 9.57 8.38 0.20
CA ALA A 115 10.33 9.59 0.48
C ALA A 115 9.98 10.73 -0.50
N ALA A 116 9.82 10.42 -1.79
CA ALA A 116 9.52 11.40 -2.82
C ALA A 116 8.13 12.04 -2.66
N ILE A 117 7.16 11.33 -2.07
CA ILE A 117 5.79 11.83 -1.87
C ILE A 117 5.69 12.87 -0.74
N LYS A 118 6.70 12.97 0.13
CA LYS A 118 6.69 13.78 1.37
C LYS A 118 6.18 15.20 1.17
N ASN A 119 6.69 15.91 0.17
CA ASN A 119 6.33 17.30 -0.06
C ASN A 119 4.88 17.43 -0.57
N SER A 120 4.40 16.47 -1.32
CA SER A 120 3.01 16.44 -1.79
C SER A 120 2.04 16.13 -0.64
N VAL A 121 2.40 15.25 0.28
CA VAL A 121 1.66 15.03 1.54
C VAL A 121 1.60 16.31 2.38
N GLN A 122 2.72 17.05 2.48
CA GLN A 122 2.73 18.35 3.16
C GLN A 122 1.77 19.35 2.49
N LYS A 123 1.79 19.47 1.15
CA LYS A 123 0.86 20.35 0.43
C LYS A 123 -0.61 19.99 0.69
N ALA A 124 -0.95 18.71 0.71
CA ALA A 124 -2.31 18.26 1.04
C ALA A 124 -2.69 18.70 2.46
N LYS A 125 -1.79 18.52 3.43
CA LYS A 125 -1.99 18.96 4.81
C LYS A 125 -2.17 20.47 4.93
N ASP A 126 -1.35 21.24 4.23
CA ASP A 126 -1.44 22.73 4.20
C ASP A 126 -2.75 23.22 3.58
N ALA A 127 -3.31 22.43 2.65
CA ALA A 127 -4.65 22.65 2.08
C ALA A 127 -5.81 22.17 2.98
N GLY A 128 -5.50 21.63 4.18
CA GLY A 128 -6.50 21.12 5.12
C GLY A 128 -7.06 19.76 4.75
N ILE A 129 -6.39 19.02 3.86
CA ILE A 129 -6.80 17.67 3.42
C ILE A 129 -6.02 16.63 4.23
N PRO A 130 -6.69 15.85 5.09
CA PRO A 130 -6.04 14.76 5.81
C PRO A 130 -5.60 13.64 4.87
N VAL A 131 -4.54 12.91 5.27
CA VAL A 131 -3.91 11.88 4.45
C VAL A 131 -3.84 10.57 5.22
N VAL A 132 -4.43 9.52 4.64
CA VAL A 132 -4.29 8.12 5.06
C VAL A 132 -3.23 7.46 4.18
N ALA A 133 -2.12 7.04 4.75
CA ALA A 133 -1.17 6.17 4.06
C ALA A 133 -1.76 4.75 4.00
N TYR A 134 -1.78 4.19 2.81
CA TYR A 134 -2.32 2.86 2.51
C TYR A 134 -1.19 1.94 2.07
N ASP A 135 -1.14 0.73 2.60
CA ASP A 135 -0.11 -0.29 2.36
C ASP A 135 1.32 0.21 2.63
N ARG A 136 1.82 1.17 1.86
CA ARG A 136 3.17 1.73 2.01
C ARG A 136 3.15 2.97 2.89
N LEU A 137 4.03 2.97 3.90
CA LEU A 137 4.13 4.05 4.88
C LEU A 137 4.74 5.31 4.24
N ALA A 138 3.90 6.17 3.69
CA ALA A 138 4.32 7.44 3.10
C ALA A 138 5.00 8.35 4.13
N GLN A 139 6.03 9.08 3.70
CA GLN A 139 6.61 10.15 4.51
C GLN A 139 5.80 11.44 4.34
N GLY A 140 5.92 12.34 5.30
CA GLY A 140 5.14 13.56 5.41
C GLY A 140 4.18 13.52 6.61
N PRO A 141 3.40 14.57 6.87
CA PRO A 141 2.48 14.66 7.99
C PRO A 141 1.18 13.89 7.73
N ILE A 142 1.28 12.57 7.61
CA ILE A 142 0.13 11.67 7.47
C ILE A 142 -0.69 11.62 8.75
N ASP A 143 -2.00 11.42 8.64
CA ASP A 143 -2.95 11.40 9.75
C ASP A 143 -3.29 9.98 10.21
N ALA A 144 -3.18 8.99 9.32
CA ALA A 144 -3.44 7.58 9.60
C ALA A 144 -2.64 6.66 8.68
N TYR A 145 -2.54 5.39 9.06
CA TYR A 145 -1.87 4.35 8.28
C TYR A 145 -2.58 3.01 8.40
N THR A 146 -2.66 2.26 7.32
CA THR A 146 -3.04 0.84 7.37
C THR A 146 -2.16 0.02 6.44
N SER A 147 -1.76 -1.14 6.92
CA SER A 147 -0.93 -2.10 6.21
C SER A 147 -0.97 -3.46 6.92
N PHE A 148 0.02 -4.27 6.66
CA PHE A 148 0.27 -5.53 7.34
C PHE A 148 1.49 -5.40 8.27
N ASP A 149 1.70 -6.36 9.18
CA ASP A 149 2.97 -6.46 9.89
C ASP A 149 4.04 -6.99 8.93
N ASN A 150 4.72 -6.06 8.27
CA ASN A 150 5.66 -6.35 7.20
C ASN A 150 6.93 -7.06 7.68
N VAL A 151 7.35 -6.87 8.93
CA VAL A 151 8.44 -7.66 9.51
C VAL A 151 8.00 -9.12 9.70
N THR A 152 6.78 -9.33 10.19
CA THR A 152 6.18 -10.68 10.31
C THR A 152 5.99 -11.33 8.94
N VAL A 153 5.64 -10.57 7.89
CA VAL A 153 5.61 -11.10 6.51
C VAL A 153 6.96 -11.72 6.13
N GLY A 154 8.05 -10.96 6.30
CA GLY A 154 9.39 -11.46 5.98
C GLY A 154 9.80 -12.67 6.83
N LYS A 155 9.47 -12.67 8.13
CA LYS A 155 9.68 -13.84 9.02
C LYS A 155 8.93 -15.07 8.51
N THR A 156 7.66 -14.91 8.18
CA THR A 156 6.80 -16.00 7.67
C THR A 156 7.39 -16.63 6.41
N GLN A 157 7.90 -15.82 5.48
CA GLN A 157 8.57 -16.32 4.28
C GLN A 157 9.89 -17.05 4.62
N GLY A 158 10.70 -16.47 5.51
CA GLY A 158 11.96 -17.06 5.96
C GLY A 158 11.75 -18.41 6.65
N GLU A 159 10.79 -18.51 7.55
CA GLU A 159 10.42 -19.74 8.27
C GLU A 159 9.92 -20.82 7.31
N ALA A 160 9.07 -20.44 6.35
CA ALA A 160 8.59 -21.37 5.33
C ALA A 160 9.72 -21.89 4.45
N LEU A 161 10.66 -21.02 4.04
CA LEU A 161 11.83 -21.44 3.27
C LEU A 161 12.72 -22.39 4.07
N LEU A 162 12.99 -22.10 5.35
CA LEU A 162 13.76 -23.01 6.24
C LEU A 162 13.07 -24.36 6.39
N LYS A 163 11.75 -24.37 6.59
CA LYS A 163 10.95 -25.60 6.66
C LYS A 163 11.08 -26.42 5.37
N ALA A 164 11.00 -25.77 4.21
CA ALA A 164 11.14 -26.43 2.92
C ALA A 164 12.53 -27.02 2.70
N LEU A 165 13.58 -26.35 3.18
CA LEU A 165 14.97 -26.78 3.06
C LEU A 165 15.32 -27.93 4.03
N GLY A 166 14.73 -27.92 5.24
CA GLY A 166 14.97 -28.90 6.28
C GLY A 166 16.46 -29.11 6.55
N SER A 167 16.92 -30.35 6.56
CA SER A 167 18.34 -30.71 6.79
C SER A 167 19.29 -30.19 5.71
N LYS A 168 18.78 -29.77 4.55
CA LYS A 168 19.58 -29.23 3.43
C LYS A 168 19.89 -27.74 3.56
N ALA A 169 19.40 -27.06 4.59
CA ALA A 169 19.54 -25.60 4.74
C ALA A 169 20.97 -25.06 4.61
N LYS A 170 21.98 -25.88 4.95
CA LYS A 170 23.41 -25.52 4.82
C LYS A 170 24.15 -26.25 3.71
N SER A 171 23.49 -27.11 2.93
CA SER A 171 24.12 -27.91 1.88
C SER A 171 24.44 -27.12 0.60
N GLY A 172 23.97 -25.89 0.48
CA GLY A 172 24.18 -25.03 -0.68
C GLY A 172 23.92 -23.57 -0.33
N LYS A 173 23.46 -22.82 -1.31
CA LYS A 173 23.21 -21.37 -1.20
C LYS A 173 21.76 -21.05 -1.56
N ILE A 174 21.16 -20.11 -0.87
CA ILE A 174 19.89 -19.50 -1.31
C ILE A 174 20.18 -18.21 -2.08
N VAL A 175 19.21 -17.79 -2.90
CA VAL A 175 19.17 -16.46 -3.51
C VAL A 175 18.05 -15.67 -2.84
N MET A 176 18.35 -14.44 -2.40
CA MET A 176 17.33 -13.52 -1.89
C MET A 176 16.97 -12.49 -2.96
N MET A 177 15.68 -12.46 -3.30
CA MET A 177 15.12 -11.52 -4.27
C MET A 177 14.14 -10.61 -3.52
N ASN A 178 14.66 -9.47 -3.04
CA ASN A 178 13.91 -8.48 -2.28
C ASN A 178 13.10 -7.58 -3.21
N GLY A 179 12.18 -6.80 -2.63
CA GLY A 179 11.36 -5.84 -3.34
C GLY A 179 12.08 -4.56 -3.77
N SER A 180 11.32 -3.57 -4.22
CA SER A 180 11.85 -2.27 -4.65
C SER A 180 12.34 -1.45 -3.46
N SER A 181 13.51 -0.83 -3.58
CA SER A 181 14.11 0.00 -2.52
C SER A 181 13.37 1.31 -2.25
N THR A 182 12.46 1.73 -3.13
CA THR A 182 11.59 2.92 -2.95
C THR A 182 10.35 2.62 -2.09
N ASP A 183 10.08 1.33 -1.87
CA ASP A 183 8.99 0.83 -1.05
C ASP A 183 9.51 0.50 0.37
N PRO A 184 9.00 1.18 1.42
CA PRO A 184 9.46 0.95 2.79
C PRO A 184 9.13 -0.47 3.30
N ASN A 185 8.09 -1.11 2.75
CA ASN A 185 7.71 -2.47 3.11
C ASN A 185 8.80 -3.47 2.69
N ALA A 186 9.45 -3.26 1.54
CA ALA A 186 10.53 -4.12 1.07
C ALA A 186 11.67 -4.24 2.08
N ALA A 187 12.06 -3.13 2.72
CA ALA A 187 13.08 -3.13 3.77
C ALA A 187 12.61 -3.89 5.02
N GLN A 188 11.33 -3.83 5.36
CA GLN A 188 10.76 -4.54 6.51
C GLN A 188 10.65 -6.05 6.22
N PHE A 189 10.23 -6.46 5.03
CA PHE A 189 10.25 -7.87 4.60
C PHE A 189 11.67 -8.44 4.64
N LYS A 190 12.62 -7.72 4.06
CA LYS A 190 14.04 -8.07 4.07
C LYS A 190 14.55 -8.26 5.50
N LYS A 191 14.29 -7.30 6.38
CA LYS A 191 14.65 -7.39 7.80
C LYS A 191 14.07 -8.64 8.46
N GLY A 192 12.76 -8.88 8.30
CA GLY A 192 12.09 -10.05 8.88
C GLY A 192 12.66 -11.37 8.36
N ALA A 193 12.97 -11.46 7.07
CA ALA A 193 13.59 -12.63 6.46
C ALA A 193 15.01 -12.87 7.02
N HIS A 194 15.83 -11.83 7.14
CA HIS A 194 17.17 -11.91 7.73
C HIS A 194 17.14 -12.36 9.19
N GLU A 195 16.20 -11.85 10.01
CA GLU A 195 16.05 -12.28 11.41
C GLU A 195 15.83 -13.79 11.54
N VAL A 196 15.27 -14.43 10.52
CA VAL A 196 15.03 -15.87 10.50
C VAL A 196 16.15 -16.66 9.81
N LEU A 197 16.66 -16.15 8.69
CA LEU A 197 17.57 -16.90 7.78
C LEU A 197 19.04 -16.79 8.16
N ASP A 198 19.46 -15.66 8.75
CA ASP A 198 20.86 -15.43 9.08
C ASP A 198 21.42 -16.49 10.03
N GLY A 199 22.60 -16.97 9.69
CA GLY A 199 23.26 -18.06 10.42
C GLY A 199 22.63 -19.45 10.21
N LYS A 200 21.44 -19.56 9.61
CA LYS A 200 20.77 -20.85 9.36
C LYS A 200 20.90 -21.32 7.90
N VAL A 201 21.09 -20.40 6.97
CA VAL A 201 21.36 -20.69 5.54
C VAL A 201 22.60 -19.93 5.08
N ASN A 202 23.11 -20.28 3.89
CA ASN A 202 24.14 -19.50 3.21
C ASN A 202 23.46 -18.66 2.12
N ILE A 203 23.40 -17.33 2.29
CA ILE A 203 22.89 -16.39 1.28
C ILE A 203 24.02 -16.21 0.24
N GLY A 204 23.81 -16.75 -0.97
CA GLY A 204 24.82 -16.69 -2.03
C GLY A 204 24.77 -15.44 -2.87
N LYS A 205 23.57 -14.93 -3.09
CA LYS A 205 23.27 -13.67 -3.78
C LYS A 205 22.04 -13.04 -3.18
N GLU A 206 22.04 -11.71 -3.18
CA GLU A 206 20.93 -10.89 -2.72
C GLU A 206 20.75 -9.70 -3.67
N TYR A 207 19.51 -9.42 -4.04
CA TYR A 207 19.15 -8.36 -4.97
C TYR A 207 17.94 -7.61 -4.46
N ASP A 208 17.93 -6.29 -4.60
CA ASP A 208 16.74 -5.46 -4.53
C ASP A 208 16.19 -5.32 -5.95
N THR A 209 14.93 -5.72 -6.14
CA THR A 209 14.32 -5.80 -7.48
C THR A 209 13.61 -4.51 -7.81
N LYS A 210 14.21 -3.74 -8.72
CA LYS A 210 13.67 -2.45 -9.16
C LYS A 210 12.21 -2.59 -9.61
N GLU A 211 11.35 -1.71 -9.06
CA GLU A 211 9.95 -1.57 -9.44
C GLU A 211 9.10 -2.85 -9.29
N TRP A 212 9.55 -3.80 -8.45
CA TRP A 212 8.88 -5.10 -8.27
C TRP A 212 8.69 -5.92 -9.56
N LYS A 213 9.39 -5.57 -10.65
CA LYS A 213 9.17 -6.16 -11.97
C LYS A 213 9.63 -7.61 -12.08
N PRO A 214 8.75 -8.52 -12.55
CA PRO A 214 9.10 -9.92 -12.78
C PRO A 214 10.27 -10.12 -13.75
N GLU A 215 10.41 -9.25 -14.76
CA GLU A 215 11.50 -9.29 -15.73
C GLU A 215 12.85 -9.00 -15.07
N ASN A 216 12.89 -8.07 -14.14
CA ASN A 216 14.09 -7.76 -13.37
C ASN A 216 14.46 -8.92 -12.44
N ALA A 217 13.47 -9.53 -11.79
CA ALA A 217 13.68 -10.73 -10.97
C ALA A 217 14.18 -11.93 -11.80
N ASN A 218 13.67 -12.10 -13.02
CA ASN A 218 14.14 -13.10 -13.97
C ASN A 218 15.63 -12.90 -14.31
N SER A 219 15.99 -11.69 -14.75
CA SER A 219 17.38 -11.35 -15.10
C SER A 219 18.34 -11.48 -13.91
N ASN A 220 17.91 -11.04 -12.71
CA ASN A 220 18.68 -11.22 -11.49
C ASN A 220 18.90 -12.71 -11.17
N MET A 221 17.87 -13.55 -11.38
CA MET A 221 17.99 -14.99 -11.15
C MET A 221 18.90 -15.67 -12.14
N GLU A 222 18.87 -15.31 -13.42
CA GLU A 222 19.82 -15.78 -14.43
C GLU A 222 21.26 -15.41 -14.05
N GLY A 223 21.48 -14.17 -13.59
CA GLY A 223 22.77 -13.72 -13.06
C GLY A 223 23.22 -14.52 -11.84
N ALA A 224 22.31 -14.82 -10.92
CA ALA A 224 22.60 -15.66 -9.76
C ALA A 224 22.98 -17.10 -10.15
N ILE A 225 22.25 -17.70 -11.09
CA ILE A 225 22.53 -19.05 -11.62
C ILE A 225 23.92 -19.10 -12.24
N SER A 226 24.27 -18.11 -13.05
CA SER A 226 25.59 -18.01 -13.67
C SER A 226 26.71 -17.88 -12.63
N ALA A 227 26.51 -17.03 -11.61
CA ALA A 227 27.53 -16.75 -10.60
C ALA A 227 27.72 -17.86 -9.57
N LEU A 228 26.66 -18.55 -9.21
CA LEU A 228 26.69 -19.56 -8.14
C LEU A 228 26.85 -21.00 -8.67
N GLY A 229 26.44 -21.24 -9.91
CA GLY A 229 26.32 -22.58 -10.49
C GLY A 229 25.03 -23.30 -10.06
N LYS A 230 24.40 -23.97 -11.01
CA LYS A 230 23.08 -24.63 -10.87
C LYS A 230 22.98 -25.54 -9.64
N LYS A 231 24.04 -26.35 -9.37
CA LYS A 231 24.02 -27.37 -8.31
C LYS A 231 24.12 -26.78 -6.90
N ASN A 232 24.55 -25.52 -6.78
CA ASN A 232 24.76 -24.87 -5.49
C ASN A 232 23.51 -24.13 -4.99
N ILE A 233 22.49 -23.89 -5.84
CA ILE A 233 21.26 -23.20 -5.46
C ILE A 233 20.28 -24.22 -4.89
N ILE A 234 19.87 -24.01 -3.63
CA ILE A 234 18.98 -24.91 -2.89
C ILE A 234 17.61 -24.31 -2.58
N GLY A 235 17.42 -23.01 -2.75
CA GLY A 235 16.16 -22.31 -2.52
C GLY A 235 16.23 -20.84 -2.90
N VAL A 236 15.07 -20.22 -3.05
CA VAL A 236 14.96 -18.80 -3.35
C VAL A 236 13.93 -18.15 -2.43
N TYR A 237 14.35 -17.12 -1.71
CA TYR A 237 13.45 -16.15 -1.11
C TYR A 237 13.02 -15.18 -2.20
N SER A 238 11.73 -15.12 -2.48
CA SER A 238 11.12 -14.10 -3.35
C SER A 238 10.14 -13.28 -2.53
N ALA A 239 10.31 -11.97 -2.52
CA ALA A 239 9.49 -11.10 -1.69
C ALA A 239 8.04 -10.98 -2.16
N ASN A 240 7.69 -11.32 -3.42
CA ASN A 240 6.30 -11.42 -3.86
C ASN A 240 6.07 -12.47 -4.97
N ASP A 241 4.81 -12.73 -5.30
CA ASP A 241 4.39 -13.75 -6.28
C ASP A 241 4.67 -13.34 -7.73
N GLY A 242 4.58 -12.06 -8.06
CA GLY A 242 4.92 -11.56 -9.38
C GLY A 242 6.39 -11.86 -9.71
N MET A 243 7.29 -11.47 -8.83
CA MET A 243 8.73 -11.79 -8.97
C MET A 243 9.00 -13.29 -8.93
N ALA A 244 8.29 -14.06 -8.07
CA ALA A 244 8.41 -15.52 -8.03
C ALA A 244 8.11 -16.15 -9.40
N GLY A 245 7.16 -15.60 -10.17
CA GLY A 245 6.89 -16.03 -11.54
C GLY A 245 8.09 -15.85 -12.47
N GLY A 246 8.75 -14.69 -12.44
CA GLY A 246 9.98 -14.43 -13.19
C GLY A 246 11.14 -15.35 -12.78
N ILE A 247 11.34 -15.51 -11.47
CA ILE A 247 12.35 -16.40 -10.89
C ILE A 247 12.15 -17.85 -11.34
N ILE A 248 10.93 -18.36 -11.21
CA ILE A 248 10.58 -19.74 -11.59
C ILE A 248 10.81 -19.98 -13.09
N THR A 249 10.55 -18.97 -13.93
CA THR A 249 10.86 -19.04 -15.36
C THR A 249 12.34 -19.24 -15.61
N ALA A 250 13.23 -18.47 -14.97
CA ALA A 250 14.68 -18.63 -15.08
C ALA A 250 15.15 -19.99 -14.52
N LEU A 251 14.59 -20.42 -13.38
CA LEU A 251 14.91 -21.73 -12.78
C LEU A 251 14.51 -22.90 -13.70
N LYS A 252 13.33 -22.84 -14.31
CA LYS A 252 12.85 -23.85 -15.27
C LYS A 252 13.75 -23.93 -16.52
N ALA A 253 14.12 -22.78 -17.09
CA ALA A 253 15.05 -22.71 -18.22
C ALA A 253 16.42 -23.33 -17.90
N ALA A 254 16.86 -23.20 -16.65
CA ALA A 254 18.11 -23.79 -16.19
C ALA A 254 17.98 -25.27 -15.74
N GLY A 255 16.76 -25.84 -15.69
CA GLY A 255 16.50 -27.19 -15.19
C GLY A 255 16.68 -27.31 -13.68
N ILE A 256 16.45 -26.25 -12.92
CA ILE A 256 16.55 -26.19 -11.46
C ILE A 256 15.18 -26.29 -10.84
N LYS A 257 15.01 -27.18 -9.85
CA LYS A 257 13.77 -27.29 -9.05
C LYS A 257 14.11 -27.15 -7.57
N VAL A 258 13.77 -26.01 -6.99
CA VAL A 258 14.02 -25.66 -5.58
C VAL A 258 12.80 -24.93 -5.00
N PRO A 259 12.61 -24.90 -3.67
CA PRO A 259 11.56 -24.12 -3.07
C PRO A 259 11.74 -22.62 -3.35
N VAL A 260 10.64 -21.97 -3.72
CA VAL A 260 10.54 -20.51 -3.95
C VAL A 260 9.42 -19.98 -3.09
N THR A 261 9.68 -18.91 -2.33
CA THR A 261 8.64 -18.20 -1.55
C THR A 261 7.91 -17.16 -2.40
N GLY A 262 6.85 -16.60 -1.86
CA GLY A 262 6.12 -15.49 -2.44
C GLY A 262 5.30 -14.74 -1.39
N GLN A 263 4.58 -13.73 -1.83
CA GLN A 263 3.67 -12.90 -1.03
C GLN A 263 2.56 -12.38 -1.95
N ASP A 264 1.46 -11.99 -1.39
CA ASP A 264 0.23 -11.44 -1.96
C ASP A 264 -0.81 -12.49 -2.35
N ALA A 265 -0.48 -13.76 -2.37
CA ALA A 265 -1.39 -14.84 -2.80
C ALA A 265 -2.09 -14.52 -4.12
N GLU A 266 -1.35 -14.00 -5.11
CA GLU A 266 -1.87 -13.75 -6.45
C GLU A 266 -2.41 -15.05 -7.06
N LEU A 267 -3.42 -14.96 -7.92
CA LEU A 267 -4.02 -16.16 -8.54
C LEU A 267 -2.96 -17.05 -9.20
N ALA A 268 -2.03 -16.44 -9.95
CA ALA A 268 -0.92 -17.18 -10.57
C ALA A 268 0.02 -17.80 -9.53
N GLY A 269 0.25 -17.13 -8.39
CA GLY A 269 1.01 -17.64 -7.25
C GLY A 269 0.33 -18.85 -6.63
N VAL A 270 -0.97 -18.76 -6.34
CA VAL A 270 -1.78 -19.85 -5.80
C VAL A 270 -1.79 -21.07 -6.76
N GLN A 271 -1.94 -20.82 -8.06
CA GLN A 271 -1.89 -21.86 -9.09
C GLN A 271 -0.51 -22.54 -9.15
N ARG A 272 0.59 -21.79 -9.03
CA ARG A 272 1.95 -22.36 -8.93
C ARG A 272 2.14 -23.18 -7.64
N ILE A 273 1.54 -22.75 -6.52
CA ILE A 273 1.55 -23.52 -5.27
C ILE A 273 0.81 -24.84 -5.48
N VAL A 274 -0.39 -24.82 -6.07
CA VAL A 274 -1.14 -26.05 -6.42
C VAL A 274 -0.30 -26.97 -7.28
N ALA A 275 0.40 -26.43 -8.29
CA ALA A 275 1.25 -27.22 -9.19
C ALA A 275 2.58 -27.69 -8.54
N GLY A 276 2.91 -27.26 -7.32
CA GLY A 276 4.18 -27.57 -6.65
C GLY A 276 5.40 -26.87 -7.29
N GLU A 277 5.18 -25.78 -7.99
CA GLU A 277 6.22 -24.96 -8.63
C GLU A 277 6.69 -23.82 -7.72
N GLN A 278 5.82 -23.31 -6.85
CA GLN A 278 6.08 -22.37 -5.78
C GLN A 278 5.76 -23.06 -4.45
N TYR A 279 6.59 -22.86 -3.43
CA TYR A 279 6.40 -23.54 -2.15
C TYR A 279 5.30 -22.92 -1.29
N MET A 280 5.27 -21.59 -1.22
CA MET A 280 4.30 -20.85 -0.43
C MET A 280 4.12 -19.42 -0.97
N SER A 281 3.07 -18.78 -0.50
CA SER A 281 2.87 -17.33 -0.57
C SER A 281 2.45 -16.81 0.81
N VAL A 282 2.73 -15.55 1.13
CA VAL A 282 2.07 -14.92 2.29
C VAL A 282 0.73 -14.39 1.84
N TYR A 283 -0.33 -14.93 2.41
CA TYR A 283 -1.68 -14.43 2.22
C TYR A 283 -1.89 -13.18 3.08
N LYS A 284 -2.21 -12.10 2.42
CA LYS A 284 -2.58 -10.80 2.98
C LYS A 284 -4.06 -10.57 2.70
N PRO A 285 -4.95 -10.57 3.70
CA PRO A 285 -6.37 -10.34 3.46
C PRO A 285 -6.61 -8.85 3.14
N TYR A 286 -6.89 -8.53 1.88
CA TYR A 286 -7.06 -7.15 1.40
C TYR A 286 -8.33 -6.47 1.91
N ALA A 287 -9.41 -7.24 2.13
CA ALA A 287 -10.68 -6.65 2.54
C ALA A 287 -10.62 -5.94 3.90
N PRO A 288 -9.99 -6.47 4.96
CA PRO A 288 -9.79 -5.75 6.21
C PRO A 288 -8.90 -4.51 6.06
N GLU A 289 -7.84 -4.57 5.26
CA GLU A 289 -6.94 -3.43 5.01
C GLU A 289 -7.69 -2.30 4.29
N ALA A 290 -8.39 -2.62 3.20
CA ALA A 290 -9.20 -1.68 2.44
C ALA A 290 -10.33 -1.07 3.27
N ALA A 291 -10.98 -1.89 4.12
CA ALA A 291 -12.03 -1.41 5.02
C ALA A 291 -11.47 -0.42 6.04
N ALA A 292 -10.34 -0.71 6.66
CA ALA A 292 -9.68 0.18 7.61
C ALA A 292 -9.28 1.51 6.96
N ALA A 293 -8.73 1.49 5.74
CA ALA A 293 -8.40 2.71 5.00
C ALA A 293 -9.64 3.57 4.74
N ALA A 294 -10.72 2.94 4.28
CA ALA A 294 -11.97 3.64 3.99
C ALA A 294 -12.62 4.21 5.26
N GLU A 295 -12.66 3.46 6.36
CA GLU A 295 -13.19 3.90 7.65
C GLU A 295 -12.41 5.09 8.20
N MET A 296 -11.07 4.99 8.23
CA MET A 296 -10.23 6.10 8.69
C MET A 296 -10.36 7.33 7.80
N ALA A 297 -10.45 7.16 6.48
CA ALA A 297 -10.64 8.28 5.55
C ALA A 297 -11.98 8.98 5.78
N VAL A 298 -13.08 8.23 5.90
CA VAL A 298 -14.41 8.79 6.16
C VAL A 298 -14.44 9.49 7.51
N ASP A 299 -13.90 8.88 8.56
CA ASP A 299 -13.87 9.47 9.91
C ASP A 299 -13.05 10.78 9.93
N LEU A 300 -11.88 10.82 9.27
CA LEU A 300 -11.07 12.04 9.15
C LEU A 300 -11.82 13.14 8.38
N ALA A 301 -12.45 12.82 7.26
CA ALA A 301 -13.22 13.79 6.48
C ALA A 301 -14.42 14.34 7.27
N GLN A 302 -15.03 13.52 8.11
CA GLN A 302 -16.13 13.90 9.00
C GLN A 302 -15.66 14.52 10.33
N GLY A 303 -14.35 14.66 10.56
CA GLY A 303 -13.77 15.22 11.79
C GLY A 303 -14.05 14.37 13.03
N LYS A 304 -14.11 13.04 12.86
CA LYS A 304 -14.28 12.07 13.95
C LYS A 304 -12.92 11.58 14.44
N SER A 305 -12.89 11.01 15.65
CA SER A 305 -11.72 10.30 16.19
C SER A 305 -11.49 8.97 15.48
N LEU A 306 -10.21 8.57 15.37
CA LEU A 306 -9.81 7.26 14.85
C LEU A 306 -9.73 6.16 15.91
N ASP A 307 -10.00 6.46 17.19
CA ASP A 307 -9.81 5.53 18.32
C ASP A 307 -10.65 4.25 18.22
N SER A 308 -11.76 4.29 17.51
CA SER A 308 -12.60 3.12 17.25
C SER A 308 -11.99 2.16 16.24
N VAL A 309 -11.20 2.65 15.29
CA VAL A 309 -10.64 1.89 14.17
C VAL A 309 -9.16 1.59 14.38
N ALA A 310 -8.34 2.62 14.58
CA ALA A 310 -6.88 2.49 14.73
C ALA A 310 -6.50 2.05 16.14
N LYS A 311 -6.05 0.80 16.30
CA LYS A 311 -5.61 0.24 17.58
C LYS A 311 -4.10 0.24 17.74
N ASP A 312 -3.37 0.35 16.63
CA ASP A 312 -1.92 0.37 16.59
C ASP A 312 -1.41 1.80 16.43
N LYS A 313 -0.12 1.98 16.67
CA LYS A 313 0.60 3.23 16.39
C LYS A 313 1.93 2.91 15.75
N VAL A 314 2.22 3.57 14.63
CA VAL A 314 3.44 3.37 13.87
C VAL A 314 4.22 4.68 13.76
N ASP A 315 5.54 4.59 13.87
CA ASP A 315 6.44 5.71 13.62
C ASP A 315 6.90 5.70 12.15
N SER A 316 6.63 6.77 11.42
CA SER A 316 7.30 7.01 10.14
C SER A 316 8.57 7.85 10.37
N PRO A 317 9.48 7.96 9.40
CA PRO A 317 10.64 8.84 9.50
C PRO A 317 10.30 10.30 9.79
N THR A 318 9.08 10.73 9.45
CA THR A 318 8.64 12.13 9.52
C THR A 318 7.53 12.40 10.52
N THR A 319 6.75 11.37 10.91
CA THR A 319 5.60 11.51 11.81
C THR A 319 5.61 10.38 12.83
N LYS A 320 5.46 10.75 14.10
CA LYS A 320 5.46 9.80 15.22
C LYS A 320 4.06 9.44 15.65
N GLN A 321 3.89 8.21 16.21
CA GLN A 321 2.65 7.75 16.79
C GLN A 321 1.44 7.86 15.85
N VAL A 322 1.64 7.59 14.55
CA VAL A 322 0.57 7.60 13.56
C VAL A 322 -0.47 6.54 13.92
N PRO A 323 -1.74 6.92 14.10
CA PRO A 323 -2.83 5.98 14.34
C PRO A 323 -2.88 4.95 13.19
N SER A 324 -2.86 3.66 13.52
CA SER A 324 -2.65 2.63 12.50
C SER A 324 -3.52 1.39 12.72
N VAL A 325 -3.71 0.65 11.62
CA VAL A 325 -4.27 -0.71 11.61
C VAL A 325 -3.26 -1.62 10.90
N LEU A 326 -2.75 -2.62 11.61
CA LEU A 326 -1.86 -3.64 11.05
C LEU A 326 -2.60 -4.97 10.96
N VAL A 327 -2.91 -5.38 9.72
CA VAL A 327 -3.69 -6.58 9.45
C VAL A 327 -2.81 -7.83 9.58
N PRO A 328 -3.24 -8.89 10.29
CA PRO A 328 -2.50 -10.15 10.37
C PRO A 328 -2.38 -10.85 9.03
N VAL A 329 -1.30 -11.61 8.88
CA VAL A 329 -1.00 -12.37 7.66
C VAL A 329 -0.89 -13.87 7.94
N THR A 330 -1.01 -14.70 6.90
CA THR A 330 -0.97 -16.16 7.01
C THR A 330 -0.06 -16.77 5.94
N ALA A 331 0.76 -17.75 6.30
CA ALA A 331 1.49 -18.55 5.32
C ALA A 331 0.50 -19.40 4.53
N LEU A 332 0.39 -19.17 3.22
CA LEU A 332 -0.41 -19.98 2.29
C LEU A 332 0.47 -21.07 1.68
N THR A 333 0.07 -22.30 1.84
CA THR A 333 0.68 -23.49 1.23
C THR A 333 -0.40 -24.37 0.59
N GLN A 334 -0.03 -25.49 -0.02
CA GLN A 334 -1.03 -26.44 -0.55
C GLN A 334 -2.03 -26.91 0.52
N ASP A 335 -1.62 -26.93 1.79
CA ASP A 335 -2.40 -27.54 2.88
C ASP A 335 -3.60 -26.69 3.31
N ASN A 336 -3.57 -25.36 3.06
CA ASN A 336 -4.57 -24.44 3.62
C ASN A 336 -5.22 -23.48 2.60
N ILE A 337 -5.17 -23.81 1.31
CA ILE A 337 -5.80 -22.99 0.24
C ILE A 337 -7.32 -22.83 0.50
N LYS A 338 -8.01 -23.91 0.94
CA LYS A 338 -9.45 -23.87 1.24
C LYS A 338 -9.77 -22.94 2.41
N ASP A 339 -8.94 -23.00 3.46
CA ASP A 339 -9.18 -22.31 4.72
C ASP A 339 -8.70 -20.84 4.70
N THR A 340 -8.10 -20.42 3.58
CA THR A 340 -7.59 -19.06 3.36
C THR A 340 -8.30 -18.41 2.17
N VAL A 341 -7.68 -18.38 1.01
CA VAL A 341 -8.14 -17.61 -0.16
C VAL A 341 -9.52 -18.03 -0.70
N ILE A 342 -9.92 -19.28 -0.52
CA ILE A 342 -11.26 -19.73 -0.93
C ILE A 342 -12.30 -19.35 0.14
N LYS A 343 -12.04 -19.66 1.41
CA LYS A 343 -12.93 -19.30 2.52
C LYS A 343 -13.23 -17.81 2.58
N ASP A 344 -12.23 -16.98 2.36
CA ASP A 344 -12.35 -15.53 2.40
C ASP A 344 -12.90 -14.92 1.08
N GLY A 345 -13.24 -15.78 0.11
CA GLY A 345 -13.86 -15.38 -1.17
C GLY A 345 -12.93 -14.61 -2.11
N VAL A 346 -11.60 -14.70 -1.90
CA VAL A 346 -10.62 -14.04 -2.77
C VAL A 346 -10.62 -14.70 -4.15
N TYR A 347 -10.66 -16.04 -4.17
CA TYR A 347 -10.77 -16.82 -5.39
C TYR A 347 -11.78 -17.97 -5.21
N THR A 348 -12.45 -18.32 -6.31
CA THR A 348 -13.24 -19.55 -6.38
C THR A 348 -12.35 -20.76 -6.73
N LEU A 349 -12.83 -21.94 -6.42
CA LEU A 349 -12.16 -23.17 -6.80
C LEU A 349 -11.93 -23.26 -8.32
N ASP A 350 -12.95 -22.87 -9.11
CA ASP A 350 -12.87 -22.89 -10.57
C ASP A 350 -11.82 -21.93 -11.12
N GLN A 351 -11.58 -20.78 -10.47
CA GLN A 351 -10.51 -19.86 -10.85
C GLN A 351 -9.13 -20.45 -10.59
N ILE A 352 -8.95 -21.17 -9.47
CA ILE A 352 -7.67 -21.79 -9.10
C ILE A 352 -7.41 -23.02 -9.96
N CYS A 353 -8.41 -23.89 -10.10
CA CYS A 353 -8.29 -25.22 -10.71
C CYS A 353 -8.63 -25.24 -12.20
N THR A 354 -8.52 -24.11 -12.89
CA THR A 354 -8.81 -24.01 -14.32
C THR A 354 -7.70 -24.61 -15.19
N GLY A 355 -8.07 -25.11 -16.39
CA GLY A 355 -7.14 -25.52 -17.44
C GLY A 355 -6.08 -26.53 -16.97
N GLN A 356 -4.82 -26.17 -17.12
CA GLN A 356 -3.65 -27.01 -16.78
C GLN A 356 -3.52 -27.34 -15.30
N TYR A 357 -4.17 -26.58 -14.40
CA TYR A 357 -4.07 -26.77 -12.95
C TYR A 357 -5.06 -27.80 -12.41
N LYS A 358 -6.06 -28.23 -13.19
CA LYS A 358 -7.09 -29.16 -12.74
C LYS A 358 -6.51 -30.48 -12.19
N ALA A 359 -5.61 -31.10 -12.93
CA ALA A 359 -4.98 -32.35 -12.50
C ALA A 359 -4.14 -32.18 -11.20
N ALA A 360 -3.52 -31.02 -11.02
CA ALA A 360 -2.77 -30.70 -9.81
C ALA A 360 -3.70 -30.48 -8.61
N CYS A 361 -4.85 -29.81 -8.79
CA CYS A 361 -5.89 -29.67 -7.79
C CYS A 361 -6.42 -31.03 -7.34
N ASP A 362 -6.75 -31.90 -8.30
CA ASP A 362 -7.25 -33.28 -8.00
C ASP A 362 -6.25 -34.07 -7.16
N LYS A 363 -4.93 -33.94 -7.49
CA LYS A 363 -3.85 -34.64 -6.78
C LYS A 363 -3.73 -34.22 -5.31
N ILE A 364 -3.95 -32.95 -4.99
CA ILE A 364 -3.89 -32.43 -3.60
C ILE A 364 -5.23 -32.41 -2.90
N GLY A 365 -6.28 -33.00 -3.53
CA GLY A 365 -7.63 -33.06 -2.94
C GLY A 365 -8.36 -31.72 -2.87
N LEU A 366 -7.93 -30.75 -3.68
CA LEU A 366 -8.59 -29.44 -3.79
C LEU A 366 -9.76 -29.56 -4.78
N LYS A 367 -10.95 -29.90 -4.23
CA LYS A 367 -12.19 -30.14 -4.97
C LYS A 367 -13.33 -29.32 -4.39
#